data_f0fbfc54981045774f391f578a5235f3
#
_entry.id   f0fbfc54981045774f391f578a5235f3
#
_cell.length_a   1.000
_cell.length_b   1.000
_cell.length_c   1.000
_cell.angle_alpha   90.00
_cell.angle_beta   90.00
_cell.angle_gamma   90.00
#
_symmetry.space_group_name_H-M   'P 1'
#
loop_
_entity.id
_entity.type
_entity.pdbx_description
1 polymer ?
#
loop_
_entity_poly.entity_id
_entity_poly.type
_entity_poly.pdbx_seq_one_letter_code
_entity_poly.pdbx_strand_id
1 'polypeptide(L)'
;MDVPTKSPGDKKRPPIKVLSSQLRESKVHTGPNGKIECTIKRLGQRNACPLRDVSVVWMQGTVLEVKSDRNTTVTLIDETGTFVVTGTNSIPKGKPCLLSGKYVMVMGILQSCTPEPVLRAVKMADLSDNPLHRNLWKFEVEDLQQTL
;
A
#
# COMPACT_ATOMS: atom_id res chain seq x y z
N MET A 1 -20.86 -10.40 -30.31
CA MET A 1 -21.29 -9.53 -29.44
C MET A 1 -20.22 -8.95 -28.61
N ASP A 2 -20.38 -7.80 -28.27
CA ASP A 2 -19.34 -7.14 -27.66
C ASP A 2 -19.39 -7.17 -26.20
N VAL A 3 -18.30 -7.50 -25.67
CA VAL A 3 -18.06 -7.29 -24.28
C VAL A 3 -18.05 -5.80 -24.07
N PRO A 4 -18.74 -5.29 -23.06
CA PRO A 4 -18.60 -3.89 -22.74
C PRO A 4 -17.14 -3.63 -22.46
N THR A 5 -16.55 -2.96 -23.38
CA THR A 5 -15.16 -2.57 -23.21
C THR A 5 -15.11 -1.39 -22.29
N LYS A 6 -14.42 -1.59 -21.20
CA LYS A 6 -14.01 -0.45 -20.41
C LYS A 6 -13.07 0.38 -21.25
N SER A 7 -13.23 1.68 -21.18
CA SER A 7 -12.22 2.54 -21.77
C SER A 7 -10.89 2.28 -21.11
N PRO A 8 -9.77 2.55 -21.79
CA PRO A 8 -8.45 2.31 -21.19
C PRO A 8 -8.27 2.98 -19.83
N GLY A 9 -8.95 4.10 -19.61
CA GLY A 9 -8.88 4.80 -18.33
C GLY A 9 -9.65 4.14 -17.20
N ASP A 10 -10.52 3.18 -17.52
CA ASP A 10 -11.36 2.53 -16.52
C ASP A 10 -10.84 1.17 -16.08
N LYS A 11 -9.71 0.75 -16.62
CA LYS A 11 -9.12 -0.50 -16.20
C LYS A 11 -8.70 -0.42 -14.76
N LYS A 12 -9.30 -1.26 -13.92
CA LYS A 12 -8.84 -1.42 -12.57
C LYS A 12 -7.55 -2.24 -12.59
N ARG A 13 -6.51 -1.68 -12.01
CA ARG A 13 -5.26 -2.39 -11.84
C ARG A 13 -5.29 -3.10 -10.51
N PRO A 14 -4.73 -4.31 -10.42
CA PRO A 14 -4.57 -4.96 -9.12
C PRO A 14 -3.65 -4.14 -8.23
N PRO A 15 -3.82 -4.23 -6.92
CA PRO A 15 -2.90 -3.56 -6.00
C PRO A 15 -1.48 -4.04 -6.22
N ILE A 16 -0.53 -3.14 -6.12
CA ILE A 16 0.88 -3.45 -6.27
C ILE A 16 1.51 -3.54 -4.89
N LYS A 17 2.20 -4.64 -4.62
CA LYS A 17 2.96 -4.81 -3.38
C LYS A 17 4.16 -3.89 -3.40
N VAL A 18 4.31 -3.06 -2.36
CA VAL A 18 5.39 -2.08 -2.28
C VAL A 18 5.90 -1.97 -0.85
N LEU A 19 7.14 -1.46 -0.72
CA LEU A 19 7.70 -1.07 0.57
C LEU A 19 7.55 0.44 0.75
N SER A 20 7.53 0.89 1.99
CA SER A 20 7.34 2.31 2.29
C SER A 20 8.42 3.18 1.67
N SER A 21 9.67 2.71 1.61
CA SER A 21 10.76 3.47 0.99
C SER A 21 10.51 3.73 -0.49
N GLN A 22 9.92 2.78 -1.19
CA GLN A 22 9.63 2.96 -2.61
C GLN A 22 8.66 4.12 -2.84
N LEU A 23 7.68 4.27 -1.98
CA LEU A 23 6.73 5.38 -2.06
C LEU A 23 7.39 6.71 -1.68
N ARG A 24 8.19 6.70 -0.61
CA ARG A 24 8.87 7.91 -0.15
C ARG A 24 9.82 8.47 -1.20
N GLU A 25 10.45 7.60 -1.97
CA GLU A 25 11.41 7.98 -3.02
C GLU A 25 10.76 8.09 -4.39
N SER A 26 9.45 7.95 -4.48
CA SER A 26 8.72 7.96 -5.75
C SER A 26 8.59 9.36 -6.33
N LYS A 27 8.25 9.41 -7.62
CA LYS A 27 7.83 10.65 -8.27
C LYS A 27 6.31 10.67 -8.30
N VAL A 28 5.73 11.67 -7.67
CA VAL A 28 4.28 11.80 -7.54
C VAL A 28 3.74 12.73 -8.59
N HIS A 29 2.61 12.37 -9.17
CA HIS A 29 1.88 13.24 -10.09
C HIS A 29 0.39 13.08 -9.85
N THR A 30 -0.40 14.03 -10.32
CA THR A 30 -1.84 13.96 -10.20
C THR A 30 -2.40 13.39 -11.49
N GLY A 31 -3.10 12.28 -11.37
CA GLY A 31 -3.76 11.64 -12.49
C GLY A 31 -5.15 12.21 -12.76
N PRO A 32 -5.93 11.52 -13.60
CA PRO A 32 -7.31 11.93 -13.88
C PRO A 32 -8.14 12.03 -12.61
N ASN A 33 -9.05 12.99 -12.56
CA ASN A 33 -9.94 13.19 -11.41
C ASN A 33 -9.23 13.58 -10.12
N GLY A 34 -8.03 14.16 -10.22
CA GLY A 34 -7.28 14.55 -9.02
C GLY A 34 -6.65 13.40 -8.24
N LYS A 35 -6.67 12.21 -8.82
CA LYS A 35 -6.13 11.02 -8.17
C LYS A 35 -4.61 11.09 -8.11
N ILE A 36 -4.06 10.74 -6.95
CA ILE A 36 -2.61 10.71 -6.80
C ILE A 36 -2.06 9.40 -7.33
N GLU A 37 -1.07 9.52 -8.19
CA GLU A 37 -0.35 8.39 -8.76
C GLU A 37 1.13 8.63 -8.61
N CYS A 38 1.91 7.57 -8.52
CA CYS A 38 3.35 7.72 -8.42
C CYS A 38 4.08 6.71 -9.31
N THR A 39 5.33 7.04 -9.58
CA THR A 39 6.26 6.18 -10.31
C THR A 39 7.32 5.73 -9.33
N ILE A 40 7.45 4.42 -9.16
CA ILE A 40 8.42 3.84 -8.22
C ILE A 40 9.50 3.07 -8.94
N LYS A 41 10.66 2.97 -8.29
CA LYS A 41 11.73 2.09 -8.79
C LYS A 41 11.39 0.67 -8.39
N ARG A 42 11.60 -0.26 -9.31
CA ARG A 42 11.42 -1.69 -9.01
C ARG A 42 12.42 -2.13 -7.97
N LEU A 43 11.96 -3.00 -7.07
CA LEU A 43 12.83 -3.57 -6.07
C LEU A 43 13.60 -4.73 -6.67
N GLY A 44 14.90 -4.81 -6.39
CA GLY A 44 15.71 -5.99 -6.71
C GLY A 44 16.19 -6.11 -8.15
N GLN A 45 15.80 -5.24 -9.06
CA GLN A 45 16.24 -5.30 -10.44
C GLN A 45 17.07 -4.09 -10.85
N ARG A 46 18.21 -4.36 -11.46
CA ARG A 46 19.02 -3.31 -12.06
C ARG A 46 18.47 -3.01 -13.45
N ASN A 47 18.44 -1.75 -13.81
CA ASN A 47 18.08 -1.30 -15.15
C ASN A 47 16.66 -1.66 -15.60
N ALA A 48 15.80 -2.02 -14.68
CA ALA A 48 14.41 -2.27 -15.01
C ALA A 48 13.67 -0.96 -15.17
N CYS A 49 12.66 -0.96 -16.03
CA CYS A 49 11.78 0.19 -16.16
C CYS A 49 11.05 0.42 -14.85
N PRO A 50 10.87 1.68 -14.44
CA PRO A 50 10.09 1.95 -13.24
C PRO A 50 8.64 1.51 -13.40
N LEU A 51 7.97 1.28 -12.28
CA LEU A 51 6.54 1.02 -12.27
C LEU A 51 5.80 2.35 -12.24
N ARG A 52 4.96 2.58 -13.24
CA ARG A 52 4.25 3.85 -13.41
C ARG A 52 2.80 3.74 -12.96
N ASP A 53 2.23 4.91 -12.69
CA ASP A 53 0.79 5.04 -12.40
C ASP A 53 0.34 4.18 -11.23
N VAL A 54 1.17 4.11 -10.21
CA VAL A 54 0.87 3.37 -8.98
C VAL A 54 -0.05 4.21 -8.11
N SER A 55 -1.23 3.71 -7.79
CA SER A 55 -2.20 4.42 -6.97
C SER A 55 -2.85 3.55 -5.90
N VAL A 56 -3.02 2.28 -6.17
CA VAL A 56 -3.54 1.32 -5.19
C VAL A 56 -2.42 0.37 -4.83
N VAL A 57 -2.14 0.25 -3.55
CA VAL A 57 -0.98 -0.52 -3.08
C VAL A 57 -1.39 -1.52 -2.02
N TRP A 58 -0.57 -2.55 -1.91
CA TRP A 58 -0.64 -3.55 -0.85
C TRP A 58 0.65 -3.40 -0.04
N MET A 59 0.50 -3.11 1.24
CA MET A 59 1.62 -2.94 2.15
C MET A 59 1.42 -3.81 3.38
N GLN A 60 2.51 -4.14 4.03
CA GLN A 60 2.45 -4.86 5.30
C GLN A 60 3.39 -4.20 6.28
N GLY A 61 3.03 -4.26 7.56
CA GLY A 61 3.85 -3.68 8.59
C GLY A 61 3.31 -3.96 9.98
N THR A 62 4.12 -3.59 10.97
CA THR A 62 3.77 -3.69 12.39
C THR A 62 3.11 -2.40 12.83
N VAL A 63 1.99 -2.52 13.51
CA VAL A 63 1.29 -1.34 14.05
C VAL A 63 2.10 -0.77 15.20
N LEU A 64 2.49 0.49 15.08
CA LEU A 64 3.19 1.22 16.12
C LEU A 64 2.24 2.01 17.01
N GLU A 65 1.27 2.67 16.41
CA GLU A 65 0.39 3.58 17.11
C GLU A 65 -0.97 3.64 16.44
N VAL A 66 -2.01 3.71 17.25
CA VAL A 66 -3.38 3.90 16.79
C VAL A 66 -3.91 5.17 17.44
N LYS A 67 -4.31 6.13 16.63
CA LYS A 67 -4.94 7.37 17.12
C LYS A 67 -6.41 7.34 16.76
N SER A 68 -7.26 7.42 17.78
CA SER A 68 -8.70 7.29 17.60
C SER A 68 -9.43 8.62 17.89
N ASP A 69 -8.97 9.69 17.26
CA ASP A 69 -9.63 10.98 17.35
C ASP A 69 -10.91 10.98 16.49
N ARG A 70 -11.13 12.03 15.73
CA ARG A 70 -12.28 12.13 14.81
C ARG A 70 -12.25 11.04 13.74
N ASN A 71 -11.05 10.74 13.27
CA ASN A 71 -10.78 9.65 12.34
C ASN A 71 -9.70 8.78 12.92
N THR A 72 -9.86 7.48 12.85
CA THR A 72 -8.81 6.59 13.30
C THR A 72 -7.68 6.58 12.29
N THR A 73 -6.49 6.88 12.75
CA THR A 73 -5.27 6.76 11.95
C THR A 73 -4.34 5.76 12.61
N VAL A 74 -3.65 5.00 11.79
CA VAL A 74 -2.74 3.96 12.25
C VAL A 74 -1.38 4.20 11.64
N THR A 75 -0.34 4.23 12.46
CA THR A 75 1.04 4.31 12.00
C THR A 75 1.63 2.92 12.04
N LEU A 76 2.18 2.49 10.90
CA LEU A 76 2.81 1.19 10.77
C LEU A 76 4.26 1.36 10.37
N ILE A 77 5.04 0.31 10.63
CA ILE A 77 6.44 0.27 10.21
C ILE A 77 6.70 -1.02 9.44
N ASP A 78 7.31 -0.89 8.27
CA ASP A 78 7.88 -2.02 7.57
C ASP A 78 9.40 -1.97 7.75
N GLU A 79 10.12 -2.85 7.09
CA GLU A 79 11.58 -2.91 7.25
C GLU A 79 12.32 -1.71 6.66
N THR A 80 11.62 -0.82 5.96
CA THR A 80 12.22 0.35 5.32
C THR A 80 11.73 1.69 5.87
N GLY A 81 10.80 1.68 6.83
CA GLY A 81 10.34 2.90 7.47
C GLY A 81 8.85 2.87 7.79
N THR A 82 8.33 4.02 8.15
CA THR A 82 6.94 4.15 8.60
C THR A 82 6.02 4.63 7.49
N PHE A 83 4.76 4.30 7.64
CA PHE A 83 3.69 4.80 6.80
C PHE A 83 2.39 4.89 7.61
N VAL A 84 1.46 5.71 7.15
CA VAL A 84 0.22 6.00 7.87
C VAL A 84 -0.97 5.52 7.08
N VAL A 85 -1.95 4.97 7.78
CA VAL A 85 -3.20 4.49 7.19
C VAL A 85 -4.36 5.26 7.81
N THR A 86 -5.22 5.80 6.96
CA THR A 86 -6.43 6.51 7.37
C THR A 86 -7.66 5.73 6.94
N GLY A 87 -8.83 6.14 7.43
CA GLY A 87 -10.09 5.56 7.00
C GLY A 87 -10.36 4.15 7.49
N THR A 88 -9.66 3.73 8.55
CA THR A 88 -9.78 2.37 9.06
C THR A 88 -11.17 2.08 9.65
N ASN A 89 -11.91 3.11 10.05
CA ASN A 89 -13.26 2.95 10.58
C ASN A 89 -14.25 2.41 9.56
N SER A 90 -13.94 2.58 8.28
CA SER A 90 -14.82 2.14 7.20
C SER A 90 -14.62 0.68 6.81
N ILE A 91 -13.66 0.01 7.43
CA ILE A 91 -13.29 -1.35 7.05
C ILE A 91 -14.07 -2.35 7.88
N PRO A 92 -14.85 -3.23 7.24
CA PRO A 92 -15.50 -4.32 7.97
C PRO A 92 -14.45 -5.20 8.64
N LYS A 93 -14.68 -5.56 9.90
CA LYS A 93 -13.77 -6.45 10.65
C LYS A 93 -12.34 -5.92 10.80
N GLY A 94 -12.15 -4.59 10.70
CA GLY A 94 -10.82 -3.99 10.85
C GLY A 94 -10.31 -3.89 12.27
N LYS A 95 -11.17 -4.00 13.27
CA LYS A 95 -10.79 -3.79 14.66
C LYS A 95 -9.65 -4.66 15.17
N PRO A 96 -9.55 -5.96 14.81
CA PRO A 96 -8.41 -6.76 15.28
C PRO A 96 -7.06 -6.24 14.81
N CYS A 97 -7.04 -5.44 13.74
CA CYS A 97 -5.81 -4.85 13.22
C CYS A 97 -5.40 -3.59 13.95
N LEU A 98 -6.26 -3.04 14.81
CA LEU A 98 -6.06 -1.72 15.42
C LEU A 98 -5.44 -1.82 16.81
N LEU A 99 -4.42 -2.65 16.94
CA LEU A 99 -3.69 -2.84 18.19
C LEU A 99 -2.20 -2.76 17.93
N SER A 100 -1.52 -1.97 18.78
CA SER A 100 -0.07 -1.85 18.71
C SER A 100 0.60 -3.22 18.81
N GLY A 101 1.60 -3.44 17.99
CA GLY A 101 2.34 -4.71 17.94
C GLY A 101 1.81 -5.73 16.95
N LYS A 102 0.61 -5.55 16.43
CA LYS A 102 0.07 -6.46 15.41
C LYS A 102 0.79 -6.26 14.07
N TYR A 103 1.01 -7.37 13.39
CA TYR A 103 1.52 -7.34 12.01
C TYR A 103 0.35 -7.49 11.07
N VAL A 104 0.16 -6.51 10.19
CA VAL A 104 -1.06 -6.44 9.38
C VAL A 104 -0.75 -6.18 7.92
N MET A 105 -1.67 -6.59 7.07
CA MET A 105 -1.71 -6.25 5.66
C MET A 105 -2.70 -5.12 5.45
N VAL A 106 -2.36 -4.17 4.59
CA VAL A 106 -3.25 -3.08 4.19
C VAL A 106 -3.27 -2.97 2.68
N MET A 107 -4.45 -3.00 2.10
CA MET A 107 -4.65 -2.52 0.74
C MET A 107 -5.26 -1.14 0.83
N GLY A 108 -4.70 -0.18 0.13
CA GLY A 108 -5.18 1.18 0.22
C GLY A 108 -4.88 2.02 -1.01
N ILE A 109 -5.52 3.17 -1.03
CA ILE A 109 -5.37 4.16 -2.09
C ILE A 109 -4.39 5.22 -1.60
N LEU A 110 -3.38 5.52 -2.41
CA LEU A 110 -2.39 6.54 -2.05
C LEU A 110 -3.03 7.90 -1.89
N GLN A 111 -2.71 8.57 -0.79
CA GLN A 111 -3.11 9.94 -0.55
C GLN A 111 -1.91 10.87 -0.53
N SER A 112 -0.74 10.36 -0.15
CA SER A 112 0.50 11.11 -0.12
C SER A 112 1.67 10.14 -0.09
N CYS A 113 2.82 10.57 -0.59
CA CYS A 113 4.03 9.75 -0.55
C CYS A 113 5.13 10.35 0.29
N THR A 114 5.10 11.67 0.48
CA THR A 114 6.13 12.38 1.25
C THR A 114 5.49 13.38 2.20
N PRO A 115 6.11 13.65 3.32
CA PRO A 115 7.35 13.08 3.86
C PRO A 115 7.22 11.62 4.29
N GLU A 116 6.01 11.17 4.49
CA GLU A 116 5.70 9.82 4.90
C GLU A 116 4.52 9.32 4.07
N PRO A 117 4.54 8.08 3.58
CA PRO A 117 3.41 7.58 2.80
C PRO A 117 2.13 7.56 3.62
N VAL A 118 1.03 7.98 3.02
CA VAL A 118 -0.30 7.96 3.62
C VAL A 118 -1.24 7.22 2.68
N LEU A 119 -1.93 6.22 3.21
CA LEU A 119 -2.91 5.43 2.48
C LEU A 119 -4.28 5.61 3.10
N ARG A 120 -5.31 5.59 2.26
CA ARG A 120 -6.67 5.40 2.75
C ARG A 120 -7.01 3.92 2.60
N ALA A 121 -7.31 3.29 3.72
CA ALA A 121 -7.50 1.84 3.75
C ALA A 121 -8.76 1.41 2.99
N VAL A 122 -8.60 0.35 2.19
CA VAL A 122 -9.70 -0.34 1.53
C VAL A 122 -9.94 -1.69 2.20
N LYS A 123 -8.86 -2.35 2.61
CA LYS A 123 -8.91 -3.64 3.27
C LYS A 123 -7.72 -3.79 4.20
N MET A 124 -7.94 -4.43 5.34
CA MET A 124 -6.87 -4.78 6.27
C MET A 124 -7.07 -6.20 6.77
N ALA A 125 -5.99 -6.86 7.09
CA ALA A 125 -6.02 -8.20 7.68
C ALA A 125 -4.90 -8.35 8.69
N ASP A 126 -5.20 -9.02 9.80
CA ASP A 126 -4.22 -9.35 10.83
C ASP A 126 -3.44 -10.58 10.37
N LEU A 127 -2.14 -10.43 10.23
CA LEU A 127 -1.23 -11.49 9.82
C LEU A 127 -0.32 -11.95 10.95
N SER A 128 -0.65 -11.59 12.18
CA SER A 128 0.23 -11.84 13.33
C SER A 128 0.38 -13.31 13.68
N ASP A 129 -0.54 -14.16 13.26
CA ASP A 129 -0.55 -15.57 13.63
C ASP A 129 0.59 -16.36 13.00
N ASN A 130 1.14 -15.89 11.89
CA ASN A 130 2.21 -16.60 11.21
C ASN A 130 3.38 -15.66 10.92
N PRO A 131 4.52 -15.83 11.62
CA PRO A 131 5.68 -14.95 11.42
C PRO A 131 6.27 -15.02 10.01
N LEU A 132 5.93 -16.02 9.22
CA LEU A 132 6.41 -16.09 7.83
C LEU A 132 5.93 -14.91 7.00
N HIS A 133 4.76 -14.38 7.27
CA HIS A 133 4.26 -13.20 6.55
C HIS A 133 5.24 -12.04 6.65
N ARG A 134 5.76 -11.79 7.85
CA ARG A 134 6.71 -10.72 8.07
C ARG A 134 8.07 -11.04 7.47
N ASN A 135 8.54 -12.26 7.68
CA ASN A 135 9.89 -12.66 7.27
C ASN A 135 10.04 -12.72 5.76
N LEU A 136 8.98 -13.01 5.04
CA LEU A 136 9.00 -13.18 3.59
C LEU A 136 8.50 -11.96 2.83
N TRP A 137 8.01 -10.93 3.51
CA TRP A 137 7.33 -9.82 2.84
C TRP A 137 8.19 -9.13 1.78
N LYS A 138 9.44 -8.81 2.10
CA LYS A 138 10.32 -8.15 1.14
C LYS A 138 10.51 -9.00 -0.11
N PHE A 139 10.67 -10.30 0.05
CA PHE A 139 10.82 -11.22 -1.06
C PHE A 139 9.55 -11.28 -1.91
N GLU A 140 8.39 -11.23 -1.28
CA GLU A 140 7.13 -11.20 -2.01
C GLU A 140 6.97 -9.93 -2.83
N VAL A 141 7.42 -8.80 -2.29
CA VAL A 141 7.40 -7.53 -3.02
C VAL A 141 8.33 -7.61 -4.23
N GLU A 142 9.54 -8.09 -4.04
CA GLU A 142 10.50 -8.25 -5.15
C GLU A 142 9.94 -9.17 -6.24
N ASP A 143 9.42 -10.31 -5.84
CA ASP A 143 8.92 -11.31 -6.78
C ASP A 143 7.78 -10.75 -7.62
N LEU A 144 6.82 -10.09 -6.99
CA LEU A 144 5.71 -9.50 -7.72
C LEU A 144 6.20 -8.44 -8.71
N GLN A 145 7.09 -7.55 -8.27
CA GLN A 145 7.55 -6.44 -9.09
C GLN A 145 8.37 -6.91 -10.28
N GLN A 146 9.04 -8.03 -10.17
CA GLN A 146 9.79 -8.60 -11.29
C GLN A 146 8.88 -9.10 -12.41
N THR A 147 7.63 -9.43 -12.11
CA THR A 147 6.70 -9.94 -13.11
C THR A 147 5.84 -8.85 -13.76
N LEU A 148 5.95 -7.62 -13.31
CA LEU A 148 5.11 -6.52 -13.81
C LEU A 148 5.75 -5.74 -14.99
#